data_cef968d5204540f69b8c14781908dc74
#
_entry.id   cef968d5204540f69b8c14781908dc74
#
_cell.length_a   1.000
_cell.length_b   1.000
_cell.length_c   1.000
_cell.angle_alpha   90.00
_cell.angle_beta   90.00
_cell.angle_gamma   90.00
#
_symmetry.space_group_name_H-M   'P 1'
#
loop_
_entity.id
_entity.type
_entity.pdbx_description
1 polymer ?
#
loop_
_entity_poly.entity_id
_entity_poly.type
_entity_poly.pdbx_seq_one_letter_code
_entity_poly.pdbx_strand_id
1 'polypeptide(L)'
;MAFMIAQRAFLKLYLIKMVEERRGYGYQMLEDLKAEFKPHGYLPPQSEIYRALHELVQEGVLYRTKKLKGNDPSVDFQEIVLYHFTNDGKEKAELYRKQVKTDLDRCLGILHKAEHDNFGYS
;
A
#
# COMPACT_ATOMS: atom_id res chain seq x y z
N MET A 1 -10.69 -17.53 -10.17
CA MET A 1 -9.35 -17.01 -9.83
C MET A 1 -8.98 -15.90 -10.79
N ALA A 2 -8.50 -14.77 -10.29
CA ALA A 2 -8.08 -13.66 -11.13
C ALA A 2 -6.80 -14.01 -11.89
N PHE A 3 -6.65 -13.45 -13.09
CA PHE A 3 -5.45 -13.65 -13.90
C PHE A 3 -4.20 -13.09 -13.22
N MET A 4 -4.30 -11.86 -12.73
CA MET A 4 -3.22 -11.17 -12.05
C MET A 4 -3.67 -10.67 -10.68
N ILE A 5 -2.70 -10.30 -9.83
CA ILE A 5 -2.99 -9.70 -8.53
C ILE A 5 -3.79 -8.40 -8.74
N ALA A 6 -4.80 -8.19 -7.90
CA ALA A 6 -5.60 -6.98 -7.96
C ALA A 6 -4.77 -5.77 -7.52
N GLN A 7 -4.99 -4.62 -8.17
CA GLN A 7 -4.29 -3.38 -7.82
C GLN A 7 -4.43 -3.03 -6.34
N ARG A 8 -5.64 -3.20 -5.79
CA ARG A 8 -5.89 -2.90 -4.38
C ARG A 8 -5.10 -3.79 -3.44
N ALA A 9 -4.98 -5.08 -3.75
CA ALA A 9 -4.17 -6.01 -2.95
C ALA A 9 -2.70 -5.60 -2.96
N PHE A 10 -2.19 -5.21 -4.12
CA PHE A 10 -0.84 -4.72 -4.28
C PHE A 10 -0.61 -3.44 -3.46
N LEU A 11 -1.53 -2.47 -3.54
CA LEU A 11 -1.42 -1.22 -2.79
C LEU A 11 -1.46 -1.45 -1.28
N LYS A 12 -2.34 -2.32 -0.80
CA LYS A 12 -2.41 -2.67 0.63
C LYS A 12 -1.08 -3.21 1.14
N LEU A 13 -0.42 -4.03 0.33
CA LEU A 13 0.88 -4.60 0.68
C LEU A 13 1.91 -3.52 0.95
N TYR A 14 1.98 -2.50 0.08
CA TYR A 14 2.90 -1.38 0.24
C TYR A 14 2.52 -0.44 1.38
N LEU A 15 1.23 -0.22 1.59
CA LEU A 15 0.76 0.64 2.68
C LEU A 15 1.08 0.01 4.04
N ILE A 16 0.94 -1.30 4.17
CA ILE A 16 1.34 -2.03 5.37
C ILE A 16 2.84 -1.86 5.63
N LYS A 17 3.65 -2.01 4.60
CA LYS A 17 5.10 -1.83 4.70
C LYS A 17 5.47 -0.43 5.17
N MET A 18 4.80 0.59 4.63
CA MET A 18 5.06 1.98 5.00
C MET A 18 4.72 2.27 6.46
N VAL A 19 3.60 1.75 6.95
CA VAL A 19 3.23 1.90 8.37
C VAL A 19 4.24 1.18 9.25
N GLU A 20 4.69 -0.01 8.84
CA GLU A 20 5.71 -0.78 9.55
C GLU A 20 7.03 -0.02 9.65
N GLU A 21 7.40 0.71 8.61
CA GLU A 21 8.61 1.53 8.56
C GLU A 21 8.43 2.92 9.21
N ARG A 22 7.31 3.13 9.92
CA ARG A 22 6.96 4.38 10.58
C ARG A 22 6.76 5.56 9.62
N ARG A 23 6.32 5.25 8.39
CA ARG A 23 5.98 6.26 7.36
C ARG A 23 4.46 6.35 7.20
N GLY A 24 3.74 6.43 8.33
CA GLY A 24 2.28 6.37 8.36
C GLY A 24 1.54 7.66 8.06
N TYR A 25 2.23 8.71 7.57
CA TYR A 25 1.58 9.97 7.17
C TYR A 25 0.83 9.76 5.86
N GLY A 26 -0.49 9.96 5.88
CA GLY A 26 -1.34 9.67 4.72
C GLY A 26 -0.90 10.34 3.44
N TYR A 27 -0.61 11.64 3.49
CA TYR A 27 -0.14 12.39 2.31
C TYR A 27 1.22 11.89 1.83
N GLN A 28 2.14 11.64 2.77
CA GLN A 28 3.49 11.17 2.41
C GLN A 28 3.46 9.76 1.82
N MET A 29 2.58 8.91 2.30
CA MET A 29 2.40 7.56 1.73
C MET A 29 1.99 7.64 0.26
N LEU A 30 1.10 8.59 -0.06
CA LEU A 30 0.64 8.83 -1.42
C LEU A 30 1.80 9.24 -2.33
N GLU A 31 2.61 10.20 -1.88
CA GLU A 31 3.74 10.71 -2.65
C GLU A 31 4.84 9.66 -2.80
N ASP A 32 5.13 8.91 -1.74
CA ASP A 32 6.14 7.85 -1.76
C ASP A 32 5.76 6.74 -2.75
N LEU A 33 4.49 6.32 -2.77
CA LEU A 33 4.03 5.30 -3.72
C LEU A 33 4.19 5.75 -5.16
N LYS A 34 3.83 6.99 -5.45
CA LYS A 34 3.99 7.56 -6.79
C LYS A 34 5.46 7.60 -7.21
N ALA A 35 6.32 8.04 -6.31
CA ALA A 35 7.75 8.14 -6.59
C ALA A 35 8.40 6.77 -6.82
N GLU A 36 8.04 5.77 -6.02
CA GLU A 36 8.62 4.43 -6.12
C GLU A 36 8.27 3.73 -7.44
N PHE A 37 7.06 3.92 -7.95
CA PHE A 37 6.59 3.17 -9.12
C PHE A 37 6.64 3.94 -10.44
N LYS A 38 6.91 5.23 -10.39
CA LYS A 38 7.08 6.03 -11.61
C LYS A 38 8.15 5.47 -12.56
N PRO A 39 9.33 5.03 -12.07
CA PRO A 39 10.33 4.43 -12.96
C PRO A 39 9.87 3.16 -13.66
N HIS A 40 8.87 2.47 -13.11
CA HIS A 40 8.31 1.25 -13.68
C HIS A 40 7.09 1.52 -14.57
N GLY A 41 6.78 2.79 -14.83
CA GLY A 41 5.65 3.14 -15.68
C GLY A 41 4.29 2.98 -15.01
N TYR A 42 4.26 2.90 -13.69
CA TYR A 42 3.01 2.75 -12.93
C TYR A 42 2.78 3.97 -12.06
N LEU A 43 1.63 4.60 -12.22
CA LEU A 43 1.21 5.74 -11.41
C LEU A 43 -0.07 5.36 -10.66
N PRO A 44 0.04 4.97 -9.37
CA PRO A 44 -1.14 4.57 -8.61
C PRO A 44 -2.15 5.71 -8.50
N PRO A 45 -3.43 5.46 -8.84
CA PRO A 45 -4.46 6.48 -8.68
C PRO A 45 -4.67 6.83 -7.22
N GLN A 46 -4.77 8.12 -6.91
CA GLN A 46 -4.97 8.60 -5.55
C GLN A 46 -6.21 7.97 -4.90
N SER A 47 -7.31 7.87 -5.65
CA SER A 47 -8.54 7.27 -5.15
C SER A 47 -8.37 5.81 -4.74
N GLU A 48 -7.56 5.05 -5.46
CA GLU A 48 -7.29 3.65 -5.14
C GLU A 48 -6.44 3.50 -3.89
N ILE A 49 -5.49 4.42 -3.69
CA ILE A 49 -4.67 4.43 -2.48
C ILE A 49 -5.54 4.69 -1.25
N TYR A 50 -6.43 5.68 -1.32
CA TYR A 50 -7.33 6.00 -0.21
C TYR A 50 -8.33 4.87 0.06
N ARG A 51 -8.82 4.20 -0.98
CA ARG A 51 -9.69 3.03 -0.82
C ARG A 51 -8.97 1.88 -0.14
N ALA A 52 -7.72 1.64 -0.52
CA ALA A 52 -6.89 0.61 0.11
C ALA A 52 -6.68 0.91 1.60
N LEU A 53 -6.36 2.16 1.95
CA LEU A 53 -6.22 2.60 3.34
C LEU A 53 -7.53 2.42 4.10
N HIS A 54 -8.65 2.81 3.50
CA HIS A 54 -9.97 2.67 4.11
C HIS A 54 -10.31 1.20 4.40
N GLU A 55 -10.02 0.31 3.47
CA GLU A 55 -10.24 -1.12 3.67
C GLU A 55 -9.37 -1.68 4.80
N LEU A 56 -8.10 -1.27 4.87
CA LEU A 56 -7.22 -1.70 5.96
C LEU A 56 -7.74 -1.24 7.33
N VAL A 57 -8.36 -0.07 7.40
CA VAL A 57 -9.01 0.40 8.62
C VAL A 57 -10.26 -0.44 8.92
N GLN A 58 -11.10 -0.69 7.92
CA GLN A 58 -12.30 -1.50 8.08
C GLN A 58 -11.99 -2.94 8.50
N GLU A 59 -10.91 -3.50 7.98
CA GLU A 59 -10.49 -4.86 8.30
C GLU A 59 -9.80 -4.98 9.67
N GLY A 60 -9.60 -3.85 10.35
CA GLY A 60 -8.99 -3.83 11.67
C GLY A 60 -7.47 -4.00 11.67
N VAL A 61 -6.82 -3.77 10.53
CA VAL A 61 -5.35 -3.81 10.43
C VAL A 61 -4.76 -2.49 10.91
N LEU A 62 -5.36 -1.37 10.48
CA LEU A 62 -4.90 -0.03 10.81
C LEU A 62 -5.99 0.76 11.52
N TYR A 63 -5.57 1.77 12.27
CA TYR A 63 -6.47 2.84 12.72
C TYR A 63 -5.86 4.18 12.35
N ARG A 64 -6.71 5.20 12.28
CA ARG A 64 -6.35 6.52 11.80
C ARG A 64 -6.48 7.54 12.92
N THR A 65 -5.47 8.41 13.06
CA THR A 65 -5.53 9.56 13.95
C THR A 65 -5.32 10.83 13.15
N LYS A 66 -5.84 11.92 13.68
CA LYS A 66 -5.66 13.25 13.09
C LYS A 66 -4.89 14.12 14.07
N LYS A 67 -3.94 14.89 13.56
CA LYS A 67 -3.14 15.80 14.35
C LYS A 67 -3.13 17.16 13.68
N LEU A 68 -3.29 18.19 14.46
CA LEU A 68 -3.16 19.57 13.97
C LEU A 68 -1.70 19.98 14.06
N LYS A 69 -1.17 20.51 12.95
CA LYS A 69 0.20 21.01 12.90
C LYS A 69 0.15 22.52 12.87
N GLY A 70 0.87 23.17 13.77
CA GLY A 70 1.01 24.63 13.84
C GLY A 70 0.63 25.16 15.21
N ASN A 71 1.51 25.98 15.79
CA ASN A 71 1.31 26.62 17.08
C ASN A 71 0.89 28.09 16.96
N ASP A 72 0.79 28.59 15.71
CA ASP A 72 0.46 29.97 15.45
C ASP A 72 -1.01 30.09 15.05
N PRO A 73 -1.86 30.76 15.86
CA PRO A 73 -3.27 30.90 15.54
C PRO A 73 -3.56 31.78 14.32
N SER A 74 -2.55 32.48 13.79
CA SER A 74 -2.70 33.30 12.59
C SER A 74 -2.44 32.51 11.29
N VAL A 75 -1.97 31.27 11.38
CA VAL A 75 -1.68 30.40 10.23
C VAL A 75 -2.74 29.30 10.15
N ASP A 76 -3.16 28.99 8.91
CA ASP A 76 -4.11 27.89 8.68
C ASP A 76 -3.57 26.59 9.25
N PHE A 77 -4.37 25.93 10.08
CA PHE A 77 -4.01 24.64 10.65
C PHE A 77 -3.99 23.58 9.56
N GLN A 78 -2.85 22.92 9.38
CA GLN A 78 -2.77 21.74 8.53
C GLN A 78 -3.15 20.52 9.35
N GLU A 79 -4.18 19.82 8.89
CA GLU A 79 -4.58 18.57 9.47
C GLU A 79 -3.70 17.46 8.92
N ILE A 80 -3.00 16.74 9.82
CA ILE A 80 -2.15 15.61 9.46
C ILE A 80 -2.88 14.33 9.84
N VAL A 81 -3.03 13.45 8.87
CA VAL A 81 -3.62 12.13 9.08
C VAL A 81 -2.50 11.12 9.23
N LEU A 82 -2.56 10.34 10.31
CA LEU A 82 -1.58 9.30 10.63
C LEU A 82 -2.27 7.94 10.68
N TYR A 83 -1.59 6.92 10.18
CA TYR A 83 -2.05 5.53 10.22
C TYR A 83 -1.14 4.71 11.10
N HIS A 84 -1.73 3.85 11.91
CA HIS A 84 -1.03 3.00 12.89
C HIS A 84 -1.61 1.60 12.87
N PHE A 85 -0.82 0.61 13.27
CA PHE A 85 -1.35 -0.73 13.47
C PHE A 85 -2.27 -0.77 14.71
N THR A 86 -3.38 -1.49 14.59
CA THR A 86 -4.22 -1.85 15.74
C THR A 86 -3.45 -2.85 16.62
N ASN A 87 -4.01 -3.20 17.79
CA ASN A 87 -3.37 -4.15 18.71
C ASN A 87 -3.06 -5.50 18.05
N ASP A 88 -3.94 -5.98 17.17
CA ASP A 88 -3.75 -7.22 16.42
C ASP A 88 -3.41 -6.97 14.95
N GLY A 89 -3.16 -5.72 14.59
CA GLY A 89 -2.93 -5.30 13.21
C GLY A 89 -1.70 -5.91 12.57
N LYS A 90 -0.60 -6.02 13.31
CA LYS A 90 0.63 -6.64 12.79
C LYS A 90 0.43 -8.11 12.46
N GLU A 91 -0.29 -8.82 13.31
CA GLU A 91 -0.62 -10.23 13.09
C GLU A 91 -1.51 -10.41 11.86
N LYS A 92 -2.53 -9.57 11.73
CA LYS A 92 -3.40 -9.55 10.54
C LYS A 92 -2.60 -9.20 9.28
N ALA A 93 -1.69 -8.25 9.37
CA ALA A 93 -0.82 -7.87 8.26
C ALA A 93 0.06 -9.03 7.78
N GLU A 94 0.65 -9.79 8.72
CA GLU A 94 1.46 -10.95 8.37
C GLU A 94 0.65 -12.04 7.68
N LEU A 95 -0.57 -12.28 8.14
CA LEU A 95 -1.47 -13.23 7.52
C LEU A 95 -1.83 -12.77 6.09
N TYR A 96 -2.12 -11.50 5.92
CA TYR A 96 -2.39 -10.91 4.62
C TYR A 96 -1.19 -11.05 3.67
N ARG A 97 0.02 -10.76 4.17
CA ARG A 97 1.25 -10.91 3.38
C ARG A 97 1.45 -12.34 2.86
N LYS A 98 1.17 -13.33 3.68
CA LYS A 98 1.27 -14.75 3.27
C LYS A 98 0.31 -15.08 2.14
N GLN A 99 -0.91 -14.59 2.22
CA GLN A 99 -1.93 -14.81 1.19
C GLN A 99 -1.53 -14.14 -0.12
N VAL A 100 -1.10 -12.89 -0.06
CA VAL A 100 -0.68 -12.12 -1.24
C VAL A 100 0.59 -12.71 -1.86
N LYS A 101 1.52 -13.22 -1.03
CA LYS A 101 2.76 -13.86 -1.50
C LYS A 101 2.47 -15.02 -2.45
N THR A 102 1.50 -15.86 -2.09
CA THR A 102 1.09 -16.98 -2.95
C THR A 102 0.61 -16.50 -4.31
N ASP A 103 -0.23 -15.47 -4.31
CA ASP A 103 -0.74 -14.87 -5.55
C ASP A 103 0.37 -14.20 -6.35
N LEU A 104 1.26 -13.49 -5.68
CA LEU A 104 2.38 -12.80 -6.32
C LEU A 104 3.31 -13.81 -7.01
N ASP A 105 3.66 -14.89 -6.32
CA ASP A 105 4.53 -15.95 -6.89
C ASP A 105 3.89 -16.58 -8.12
N ARG A 106 2.58 -16.81 -8.10
CA ARG A 106 1.82 -17.30 -9.25
C ARG A 106 1.90 -16.33 -10.43
N CYS A 107 1.71 -15.05 -10.18
CA CYS A 107 1.78 -14.02 -11.22
C CYS A 107 3.18 -13.93 -11.84
N LEU A 108 4.22 -13.97 -10.99
CA LEU A 108 5.60 -13.96 -11.48
C LEU A 108 5.89 -15.17 -12.36
N GLY A 109 5.41 -16.35 -11.97
CA GLY A 109 5.58 -17.57 -12.78
C GLY A 109 4.93 -17.44 -14.15
N ILE A 110 3.71 -16.89 -14.21
CA ILE A 110 3.00 -16.67 -15.48
C ILE A 110 3.77 -15.70 -16.38
N LEU A 111 4.25 -14.60 -15.80
CA LEU A 111 4.97 -13.56 -16.54
C LEU A 111 6.33 -14.06 -17.02
N HIS A 112 7.08 -14.78 -16.19
CA HIS A 112 8.37 -15.37 -16.59
C HIS A 112 8.19 -16.38 -17.72
N LYS A 113 7.14 -17.21 -17.65
CA LYS A 113 6.84 -18.15 -18.73
C LYS A 113 6.54 -17.41 -20.03
N ALA A 114 5.76 -16.36 -19.99
CA ALA A 114 5.44 -15.56 -21.17
C ALA A 114 6.69 -14.93 -21.79
N GLU A 115 7.59 -14.41 -20.96
CA GLU A 115 8.87 -13.86 -21.43
C GLU A 115 9.72 -14.93 -22.10
N HIS A 116 9.88 -16.08 -21.45
CA HIS A 116 10.69 -17.18 -21.97
C HIS A 116 10.14 -17.71 -23.31
N ASP A 117 8.83 -17.94 -23.36
CA ASP A 117 8.19 -18.54 -24.52
C ASP A 117 8.21 -17.63 -25.74
N ASN A 118 8.14 -16.31 -25.52
CA ASN A 118 8.00 -15.34 -26.61
C ASN A 118 9.31 -14.63 -26.97
N PHE A 119 10.24 -14.50 -26.02
CA PHE A 119 11.45 -13.72 -26.24
C PHE A 119 12.74 -14.49 -25.93
N GLY A 120 12.62 -15.72 -25.44
CA GLY A 120 13.77 -16.58 -25.16
C GLY A 120 14.59 -16.19 -23.95
N TYR A 121 14.06 -15.38 -23.05
CA TYR A 121 14.74 -15.06 -21.79
C TYR A 121 14.55 -16.18 -20.78
N SER A 122 15.61 -16.54 -20.15
CA SER A 122 15.61 -17.59 -19.11
C SER A 122 15.50 -17.00 -17.71
#